data_1b3fa46d75443ea1ba4417f1a90bcf92
#
_entry.id   1b3fa46d75443ea1ba4417f1a90bcf92
#
_cell.length_a   1.000
_cell.length_b   1.000
_cell.length_c   1.000
_cell.angle_alpha   90.00
_cell.angle_beta   90.00
_cell.angle_gamma   90.00
#
_symmetry.space_group_name_H-M   'P 1'
#
loop_
_entity.id
_entity.type
_entity.pdbx_description
1 polymer ?
#
loop_
_entity_poly.entity_id
_entity_poly.type
_entity_poly.pdbx_seq_one_letter_code
_entity_poly.pdbx_strand_id
1 'polypeptide(L)'
;SKKSKESREEKQERGEQLMRKMGIIEIADNDINEVSGGQLQRACICRSMMNRPKLLFADEPTGALNRTSSNEVMDELVKLNNEGTTIVMVTHDAKVAAKCGRVLFIVDGNIKGEYTGLKEITDEKERERSLNNWLLDLGW
;
A
#
# COMPACT_ATOMS: atom_id res chain seq x y z
N SER A 1 -0.13 10.41 31.07
CA SER A 1 0.93 11.22 30.45
C SER A 1 0.30 12.14 29.39
N LYS A 2 0.39 13.46 29.62
CA LYS A 2 -0.02 14.47 28.64
C LYS A 2 0.89 14.30 27.41
N LYS A 3 0.37 13.80 26.29
CA LYS A 3 1.04 13.96 25.00
C LYS A 3 1.18 15.45 24.74
N SER A 4 2.41 15.98 24.74
CA SER A 4 2.70 17.34 24.33
C SER A 4 2.10 17.55 22.93
N LYS A 5 1.33 18.62 22.76
CA LYS A 5 0.73 18.96 21.47
C LYS A 5 1.88 19.33 20.53
N GLU A 6 2.09 18.50 19.51
CA GLU A 6 3.08 18.74 18.47
C GLU A 6 2.84 20.10 17.79
N SER A 7 3.90 20.87 17.59
CA SER A 7 3.82 22.18 16.95
C SER A 7 3.45 22.08 15.47
N ARG A 8 3.03 23.21 14.88
CA ARG A 8 2.77 23.28 13.43
C ARG A 8 4.03 22.99 12.62
N GLU A 9 5.16 23.50 13.06
CA GLU A 9 6.47 23.30 12.43
C GLU A 9 6.90 21.83 12.47
N GLU A 10 6.77 21.17 13.61
CA GLU A 10 7.06 19.73 13.73
C GLU A 10 6.18 18.88 12.84
N LYS A 11 4.90 19.22 12.68
CA LYS A 11 3.98 18.53 11.74
C LYS A 11 4.37 18.74 10.29
N GLN A 12 4.75 19.97 9.92
CA GLN A 12 5.19 20.28 8.57
C GLN A 12 6.46 19.51 8.23
N GLU A 13 7.46 19.52 9.13
CA GLU A 13 8.71 18.79 8.95
C GLU A 13 8.46 17.29 8.77
N ARG A 14 7.58 16.70 9.57
CA ARG A 14 7.21 15.29 9.43
C ARG A 14 6.52 15.01 8.10
N GLY A 15 5.63 15.89 7.64
CA GLY A 15 4.99 15.77 6.33
C GLY A 15 6.00 15.77 5.19
N GLU A 16 6.96 16.70 5.23
CA GLU A 16 8.04 16.78 4.23
C GLU A 16 8.94 15.55 4.26
N GLN A 17 9.28 15.03 5.44
CA GLN A 17 10.06 13.79 5.58
C GLN A 17 9.32 12.60 4.96
N LEU A 18 8.02 12.47 5.19
CA LEU A 18 7.19 11.44 4.57
C LEU A 18 7.14 11.58 3.05
N MET A 19 7.00 12.80 2.53
CA MET A 19 7.00 13.07 1.09
C MET A 19 8.36 12.75 0.44
N ARG A 20 9.47 13.08 1.11
CA ARG A 20 10.82 12.70 0.66
C ARG A 20 10.98 11.18 0.60
N LYS A 21 10.53 10.49 1.66
CA LYS A 21 10.56 9.03 1.75
C LYS A 21 9.76 8.36 0.64
N MET A 22 8.62 8.94 0.27
CA MET A 22 7.75 8.48 -0.81
C MET A 22 8.18 8.98 -2.21
N GLY A 23 9.28 9.74 -2.31
CA GLY A 23 9.80 10.26 -3.58
C GLY A 23 8.89 11.26 -4.26
N ILE A 24 8.15 12.06 -3.49
CA ILE A 24 7.18 13.05 -4.01
C ILE A 24 7.37 14.45 -3.40
N ILE A 25 8.51 14.76 -2.83
CA ILE A 25 8.72 16.09 -2.21
C ILE A 25 8.62 17.22 -3.24
N GLU A 26 8.93 16.95 -4.50
CA GLU A 26 8.87 17.92 -5.59
C GLU A 26 7.47 18.43 -5.89
N ILE A 27 6.43 17.71 -5.48
CA ILE A 27 5.03 18.13 -5.66
C ILE A 27 4.43 18.82 -4.44
N ALA A 28 5.21 19.09 -3.39
CA ALA A 28 4.70 19.63 -2.12
C ALA A 28 3.90 20.92 -2.27
N ASP A 29 4.29 21.76 -3.21
CA ASP A 29 3.67 23.06 -3.49
C ASP A 29 2.81 23.07 -4.78
N ASN A 30 2.63 21.91 -5.42
CA ASN A 30 1.86 21.81 -6.66
C ASN A 30 0.36 21.76 -6.40
N ASP A 31 -0.43 22.27 -7.35
CA ASP A 31 -1.86 22.06 -7.36
C ASP A 31 -2.18 20.58 -7.66
N ILE A 32 -3.30 20.11 -7.14
CA ILE A 32 -3.75 18.71 -7.33
C ILE A 32 -3.90 18.33 -8.81
N ASN A 33 -4.19 19.31 -9.67
CA ASN A 33 -4.33 19.12 -11.12
C ASN A 33 -2.99 18.99 -11.85
N GLU A 34 -1.87 19.28 -11.18
CA GLU A 34 -0.53 19.26 -11.75
C GLU A 34 0.24 17.97 -11.40
N VAL A 35 -0.37 17.05 -10.65
CA VAL A 35 0.27 15.82 -10.19
C VAL A 35 -0.26 14.60 -10.92
N SER A 36 0.59 13.58 -11.09
CA SER A 36 0.17 12.29 -11.64
C SER A 36 -0.70 11.52 -10.66
N GLY A 37 -1.47 10.53 -11.18
CA GLY A 37 -2.28 9.65 -10.32
C GLY A 37 -1.45 8.91 -9.28
N GLY A 38 -0.27 8.41 -9.65
CA GLY A 38 0.64 7.74 -8.71
C GLY A 38 1.22 8.67 -7.66
N GLN A 39 1.58 9.90 -8.03
CA GLN A 39 2.02 10.93 -7.08
C GLN A 39 0.91 11.30 -6.10
N LEU A 40 -0.32 11.49 -6.60
CA LEU A 40 -1.48 11.76 -5.76
C LEU A 40 -1.74 10.62 -4.77
N GLN A 41 -1.68 9.37 -5.23
CA GLN A 41 -1.87 8.22 -4.36
C GLN A 41 -0.80 8.13 -3.27
N ARG A 42 0.47 8.38 -3.60
CA ARG A 42 1.55 8.43 -2.61
C ARG A 42 1.36 9.59 -1.63
N ALA A 43 0.88 10.75 -2.07
CA ALA A 43 0.52 11.86 -1.19
C ALA A 43 -0.61 11.49 -0.22
N CYS A 44 -1.63 10.75 -0.67
CA CYS A 44 -2.68 10.21 0.20
C CYS A 44 -2.13 9.24 1.26
N ILE A 45 -1.17 8.39 0.89
CA ILE A 45 -0.48 7.52 1.84
C ILE A 45 0.29 8.34 2.87
N CYS A 46 1.05 9.36 2.44
CA CYS A 46 1.74 10.29 3.35
C CYS A 46 0.77 10.91 4.36
N ARG A 47 -0.37 11.41 3.88
CA ARG A 47 -1.42 11.98 4.74
C ARG A 47 -1.91 10.97 5.78
N SER A 48 -2.15 9.73 5.38
CA SER A 48 -2.57 8.66 6.29
C SER A 48 -1.52 8.34 7.32
N MET A 49 -0.23 8.43 6.98
CA MET A 49 0.90 8.16 7.85
C MET A 49 1.26 9.30 8.82
N MET A 50 0.67 10.49 8.66
CA MET A 50 0.97 11.65 9.52
C MET A 50 0.73 11.39 11.01
N ASN A 51 -0.25 10.57 11.35
CA ASN A 51 -0.57 10.20 12.72
C ASN A 51 0.16 8.95 13.21
N ARG A 52 1.13 8.43 12.45
CA ARG A 52 1.90 7.22 12.75
C ARG A 52 0.98 6.03 13.11
N PRO A 53 0.04 5.67 12.23
CA PRO A 53 -0.91 4.60 12.51
C PRO A 53 -0.17 3.26 12.60
N LYS A 54 -0.69 2.36 13.42
CA LYS A 54 -0.23 0.96 13.47
C LYS A 54 -0.86 0.11 12.37
N LEU A 55 -2.01 0.55 11.87
CA LEU A 55 -2.80 -0.11 10.84
C LEU A 55 -3.20 0.91 9.77
N LEU A 56 -2.96 0.55 8.52
CA LEU A 56 -3.35 1.29 7.33
C LEU A 56 -4.31 0.44 6.49
N PHE A 57 -5.45 1.00 6.13
CA PHE A 57 -6.37 0.41 5.15
C PHE A 57 -6.13 1.00 3.76
N ALA A 58 -6.00 0.13 2.78
CA ALA A 58 -5.85 0.50 1.38
C ALA A 58 -6.92 -0.22 0.54
N ASP A 59 -7.86 0.53 0.01
CA ASP A 59 -8.93 0.03 -0.85
C ASP A 59 -8.58 0.32 -2.32
N GLU A 60 -8.29 -0.73 -3.08
CA GLU A 60 -7.87 -0.66 -4.48
C GLU A 60 -6.79 0.41 -4.75
N PRO A 61 -5.65 0.39 -4.02
CA PRO A 61 -4.70 1.51 -4.02
C PRO A 61 -4.02 1.75 -5.38
N THR A 62 -4.16 0.81 -6.31
CA THR A 62 -3.56 0.87 -7.65
C THR A 62 -4.59 0.82 -8.78
N GLY A 63 -5.89 0.79 -8.47
CA GLY A 63 -6.97 0.49 -9.42
C GLY A 63 -7.09 1.45 -10.63
N ALA A 64 -6.67 2.70 -10.47
CA ALA A 64 -6.71 3.72 -11.52
C ALA A 64 -5.34 4.06 -12.12
N LEU A 65 -4.29 3.29 -11.77
CA LEU A 65 -2.91 3.58 -12.13
C LEU A 65 -2.42 2.69 -13.27
N ASN A 66 -1.48 3.21 -14.09
CA ASN A 66 -0.71 2.40 -15.01
C ASN A 66 0.25 1.47 -14.24
N ARG A 67 0.86 0.52 -14.94
CA ARG A 67 1.72 -0.52 -14.35
C ARG A 67 2.90 0.07 -13.56
N THR A 68 3.57 1.08 -14.11
CA THR A 68 4.73 1.71 -13.46
C THR A 68 4.32 2.39 -12.16
N SER A 69 3.29 3.23 -12.19
CA SER A 69 2.77 3.92 -11.02
C SER A 69 2.21 2.95 -9.98
N SER A 70 1.57 1.86 -10.42
CA SER A 70 1.10 0.79 -9.53
C SER A 70 2.26 0.14 -8.77
N ASN A 71 3.35 -0.18 -9.46
CA ASN A 71 4.54 -0.76 -8.81
C ASN A 71 5.15 0.21 -7.81
N GLU A 72 5.28 1.50 -8.16
CA GLU A 72 5.81 2.52 -7.24
C GLU A 72 4.99 2.62 -5.95
N VAL A 73 3.66 2.67 -6.08
CA VAL A 73 2.75 2.71 -4.91
C VAL A 73 2.88 1.44 -4.07
N MET A 74 2.91 0.27 -4.71
CA MET A 74 3.05 -1.00 -3.99
C MET A 74 4.40 -1.13 -3.29
N ASP A 75 5.49 -0.67 -3.91
CA ASP A 75 6.82 -0.69 -3.30
C ASP A 75 6.85 0.18 -2.03
N GLU A 76 6.19 1.33 -2.04
CA GLU A 76 6.08 2.18 -0.85
C GLU A 76 5.25 1.52 0.26
N LEU A 77 4.14 0.86 -0.08
CA LEU A 77 3.34 0.11 0.89
C LEU A 77 4.12 -1.06 1.51
N VAL A 78 4.90 -1.78 0.70
CA VAL A 78 5.79 -2.86 1.19
C VAL A 78 6.84 -2.30 2.15
N LYS A 79 7.47 -1.16 1.83
CA LYS A 79 8.43 -0.50 2.72
C LYS A 79 7.81 -0.11 4.06
N LEU A 80 6.61 0.50 4.05
CA LEU A 80 5.89 0.84 5.27
C LEU A 80 5.56 -0.40 6.12
N ASN A 81 5.16 -1.49 5.48
CA ASN A 81 4.92 -2.75 6.16
C ASN A 81 6.19 -3.32 6.80
N ASN A 82 7.31 -3.29 6.09
CA ASN A 82 8.60 -3.74 6.61
C ASN A 82 9.10 -2.88 7.80
N GLU A 83 8.67 -1.65 7.88
CA GLU A 83 8.97 -0.73 8.99
C GLU A 83 8.01 -0.88 10.18
N GLY A 84 7.06 -1.80 10.13
CA GLY A 84 6.18 -2.16 11.23
C GLY A 84 4.73 -1.68 11.12
N THR A 85 4.33 -1.02 10.02
CA THR A 85 2.94 -0.67 9.79
C THR A 85 2.19 -1.90 9.26
N THR A 86 1.13 -2.32 9.93
CA THR A 86 0.22 -3.35 9.41
C THR A 86 -0.63 -2.75 8.30
N ILE A 87 -0.70 -3.43 7.15
CA ILE A 87 -1.49 -2.97 6.01
C ILE A 87 -2.55 -4.01 5.69
N VAL A 88 -3.81 -3.58 5.67
CA VAL A 88 -4.93 -4.36 5.16
C VAL A 88 -5.35 -3.74 3.83
N MET A 89 -5.25 -4.54 2.78
CA MET A 89 -5.53 -4.09 1.42
C MET A 89 -6.71 -4.87 0.83
N VAL A 90 -7.58 -4.16 0.14
CA VAL A 90 -8.62 -4.76 -0.71
C VAL A 90 -8.20 -4.56 -2.15
N THR A 91 -8.18 -5.62 -2.93
CA THR A 91 -7.87 -5.59 -4.35
C THR A 91 -8.52 -6.75 -5.08
N HIS A 92 -8.83 -6.57 -6.36
CA HIS A 92 -9.21 -7.62 -7.29
C HIS A 92 -8.07 -7.99 -8.26
N ASP A 93 -6.89 -7.41 -8.08
CA ASP A 93 -5.69 -7.70 -8.88
C ASP A 93 -4.79 -8.72 -8.16
N ALA A 94 -4.69 -9.92 -8.74
CA ALA A 94 -3.86 -10.98 -8.20
C ALA A 94 -2.36 -10.62 -8.15
N LYS A 95 -1.87 -9.76 -9.06
CA LYS A 95 -0.47 -9.30 -9.05
C LYS A 95 -0.19 -8.42 -7.84
N VAL A 96 -1.15 -7.56 -7.51
CA VAL A 96 -1.08 -6.74 -6.29
C VAL A 96 -1.15 -7.62 -5.05
N ALA A 97 -2.09 -8.55 -5.00
CA ALA A 97 -2.24 -9.50 -3.90
C ALA A 97 -0.99 -10.38 -3.69
N ALA A 98 -0.28 -10.74 -4.76
CA ALA A 98 0.96 -11.53 -4.68
C ALA A 98 2.11 -10.82 -3.94
N LYS A 99 2.05 -9.49 -3.80
CA LYS A 99 3.01 -8.71 -2.99
C LYS A 99 2.73 -8.77 -1.49
N CYS A 100 1.56 -9.27 -1.10
CA CYS A 100 1.13 -9.40 0.29
C CYS A 100 1.68 -10.67 0.94
N GLY A 101 1.78 -10.69 2.27
CA GLY A 101 2.23 -11.88 3.00
C GLY A 101 1.11 -12.86 3.30
N ARG A 102 -0.13 -12.39 3.32
CA ARG A 102 -1.35 -13.15 3.60
C ARG A 102 -2.47 -12.68 2.70
N VAL A 103 -3.19 -13.60 2.09
CA VAL A 103 -4.31 -13.31 1.21
C VAL A 103 -5.55 -14.05 1.68
N LEU A 104 -6.66 -13.32 1.80
CA LEU A 104 -7.98 -13.88 2.05
C LEU A 104 -8.80 -13.73 0.77
N PHE A 105 -9.33 -14.86 0.27
CA PHE A 105 -10.25 -14.85 -0.86
C PHE A 105 -11.67 -14.78 -0.36
N ILE A 106 -12.37 -13.71 -0.72
CA ILE A 106 -13.72 -13.41 -0.25
C ILE A 106 -14.69 -13.40 -1.42
N VAL A 107 -15.78 -14.14 -1.31
CA VAL A 107 -16.89 -14.19 -2.29
C VAL A 107 -18.19 -14.03 -1.53
N ASP A 108 -19.05 -13.12 -1.98
CA ASP A 108 -20.37 -12.87 -1.39
C ASP A 108 -20.33 -12.69 0.15
N GLY A 109 -19.34 -11.94 0.63
CA GLY A 109 -19.15 -11.66 2.05
C GLY A 109 -18.58 -12.81 2.88
N ASN A 110 -18.23 -13.94 2.26
CA ASN A 110 -17.69 -15.11 2.95
C ASN A 110 -16.25 -15.39 2.56
N ILE A 111 -15.42 -15.74 3.53
CA ILE A 111 -14.04 -16.18 3.29
C ILE A 111 -14.09 -17.58 2.68
N LYS A 112 -13.58 -17.72 1.46
CA LYS A 112 -13.48 -18.99 0.72
C LYS A 112 -12.14 -19.67 0.92
N GLY A 113 -11.10 -18.92 1.25
CA GLY A 113 -9.78 -19.47 1.49
C GLY A 113 -8.80 -18.43 2.03
N GLU A 114 -7.70 -18.94 2.56
CA GLU A 114 -6.58 -18.17 3.07
C GLU A 114 -5.28 -18.72 2.50
N TYR A 115 -4.39 -17.84 2.02
CA TYR A 115 -3.05 -18.18 1.55
C TYR A 115 -2.00 -17.42 2.35
N THR A 116 -1.04 -18.12 2.95
CA THR A 116 -0.02 -17.56 3.85
C THR A 116 1.43 -17.77 3.40
N GLY A 117 1.68 -18.58 2.39
CA GLY A 117 3.03 -19.00 1.97
C GLY A 117 3.79 -18.02 1.07
N LEU A 118 3.21 -16.86 0.69
CA LEU A 118 3.82 -15.97 -0.30
C LEU A 118 5.15 -15.35 0.17
N LYS A 119 5.33 -15.11 1.45
CA LYS A 119 6.58 -14.51 1.99
C LYS A 119 7.80 -15.41 1.83
N GLU A 120 7.59 -16.71 1.74
CA GLU A 120 8.66 -17.72 1.60
C GLU A 120 9.16 -17.83 0.15
N ILE A 121 8.39 -17.29 -0.81
CA ILE A 121 8.76 -17.28 -2.23
C ILE A 121 9.46 -15.96 -2.55
N THR A 122 10.72 -15.99 -2.94
CA THR A 122 11.54 -14.81 -3.22
C THR A 122 11.31 -14.27 -4.63
N ASP A 123 11.06 -15.14 -5.61
CA ASP A 123 10.79 -14.74 -7.00
C ASP A 123 9.38 -14.21 -7.18
N GLU A 124 9.25 -12.98 -7.68
CA GLU A 124 7.97 -12.29 -7.83
C GLU A 124 7.03 -13.00 -8.81
N LYS A 125 7.55 -13.52 -9.91
CA LYS A 125 6.74 -14.24 -10.91
C LYS A 125 6.25 -15.58 -10.37
N GLU A 126 7.06 -16.23 -9.55
CA GLU A 126 6.67 -17.46 -8.87
C GLU A 126 5.59 -17.21 -7.83
N ARG A 127 5.66 -16.10 -7.08
CA ARG A 127 4.59 -15.66 -6.18
C ARG A 127 3.27 -15.45 -6.92
N GLU A 128 3.30 -14.70 -8.03
CA GLU A 128 2.13 -14.49 -8.87
C GLU A 128 1.53 -15.82 -9.37
N ARG A 129 2.38 -16.72 -9.84
CA ARG A 129 1.95 -18.03 -10.34
C ARG A 129 1.31 -18.88 -9.25
N SER A 130 1.95 -18.97 -8.08
CA SER A 130 1.45 -19.71 -6.93
C SER A 130 0.09 -19.20 -6.47
N LEU A 131 -0.06 -17.89 -6.37
CA LEU A 131 -1.32 -17.27 -5.98
C LEU A 131 -2.42 -17.51 -7.02
N ASN A 132 -2.11 -17.32 -8.30
CA ASN A 132 -3.09 -17.55 -9.38
C ASN A 132 -3.57 -19.00 -9.41
N ASN A 133 -2.68 -19.98 -9.26
CA ASN A 133 -3.07 -21.38 -9.21
C ASN A 133 -4.00 -21.65 -8.03
N TRP A 134 -3.68 -21.14 -6.85
CA TRP A 134 -4.51 -21.28 -5.67
C TRP A 134 -5.89 -20.64 -5.83
N LEU A 135 -5.97 -19.44 -6.45
CA LEU A 135 -7.23 -18.76 -6.72
C LEU A 135 -8.10 -19.55 -7.73
N LEU A 136 -7.49 -20.08 -8.79
CA LEU A 136 -8.18 -20.91 -9.76
C LEU A 136 -8.78 -22.18 -9.14
N ASP A 137 -8.05 -22.82 -8.21
CA ASP A 137 -8.54 -24.00 -7.46
C ASP A 137 -9.76 -23.66 -6.59
N LEU A 138 -9.90 -22.40 -6.18
CA LEU A 138 -11.05 -21.90 -5.41
C LEU A 138 -12.20 -21.38 -6.28
N GLY A 139 -12.03 -21.38 -7.61
CA GLY A 139 -13.07 -20.99 -8.56
C GLY A 139 -13.08 -19.48 -8.91
N TRP A 140 -11.94 -18.81 -8.78
CA TRP A 140 -11.79 -17.40 -9.18
C TRP A 140 -11.70 -17.21 -10.68
#